data_943f7150ded30d90a39079a598379999
#
_entry.id   943f7150ded30d90a39079a598379999
#
_cell.length_a   1.000
_cell.length_b   1.000
_cell.length_c   1.000
_cell.angle_alpha   90.00
_cell.angle_beta   90.00
_cell.angle_gamma   90.00
#
_symmetry.space_group_name_H-M   'P 1'
#
loop_
_entity.id
_entity.type
_entity.pdbx_description
1 polymer ?
#
loop_
_entity_poly.entity_id
_entity_poly.type
_entity_poly.pdbx_seq_one_letter_code
_entity_poly.pdbx_strand_id
1 'polypeptide(L)'
;MKNIRNFCIIAHIDHGKSTLADRLLELTQTLSAREMENQVLDDMDLEREKGITIKSHAIQMDYVRDGQTYRLNLIDTPGHVDFSYEVSRSIASCEGALLVVDASQGIQAQTISNLYQAIDHSLEIIPVLNKIDMDSAQPEVVTDQVCDLLGCEPEDVLRVSARTGEGVQAVLDAIVDKVPAPKGDPSAPLQALIFDSVFNQFRGIIAYFKVVNGSLKTGDKVKFFSTGNEYEAEEVGNLKLKLNPTGEVKAGDVGYIITGIKAAVEVKVGDTITHVEEPCKEAIAGFEEVKPMVFAGLYPVDASKFEELRATLEKFQLNDASFTYEPESSLALGFGFRCGFLGLLHLEIVQERLFREFNMDVITTVPNVSYKVYTTKGEVIDVHNPSGLPSATIIDHIEEPYIRAQIITKSDFYGPIMKLCMDKRGTLIGQHYITTDRVELNYDLPLSEVVFDFYDKLKSISKGYASFDYHVTDFRPARLVKLDILLNGDPADALSTLIHEDHAYDFGRKICLKLKDLIPRQQFDIAVQAAIGAKIIARETVRQVRKDVTAKCYGGDVTRKRKLLEKQKEGKKRMRQIGTVQVPQSAFMAVLKLD
;
A
#
# COMPACT_ATOMS: atom_id res chain seq x y z
N MET A 1 21.97 -19.94 -20.32
CA MET A 1 22.13 -18.66 -19.62
C MET A 1 22.47 -17.47 -20.53
N LYS A 2 23.42 -17.58 -21.51
CA LYS A 2 23.82 -16.43 -22.34
C LYS A 2 22.69 -15.67 -23.04
N ASN A 3 21.61 -16.36 -23.37
CA ASN A 3 20.43 -15.82 -24.07
C ASN A 3 19.26 -15.49 -23.12
N ILE A 4 19.48 -15.43 -21.82
CA ILE A 4 18.44 -15.05 -20.84
C ILE A 4 18.67 -13.59 -20.42
N ARG A 5 17.60 -12.83 -20.31
CA ARG A 5 17.57 -11.46 -19.77
C ARG A 5 16.43 -11.32 -18.78
N ASN A 6 16.76 -11.05 -17.52
CA ASN A 6 15.76 -10.77 -16.49
C ASN A 6 15.78 -9.26 -16.22
N PHE A 7 14.66 -8.62 -16.41
CA PHE A 7 14.55 -7.17 -16.27
C PHE A 7 13.19 -6.78 -15.68
N CYS A 8 13.15 -5.62 -15.06
CA CYS A 8 11.93 -4.99 -14.56
C CYS A 8 11.70 -3.64 -15.25
N ILE A 9 10.48 -3.11 -15.09
CA ILE A 9 10.14 -1.76 -15.53
C ILE A 9 9.89 -0.91 -14.30
N ILE A 10 10.70 0.10 -14.07
CA ILE A 10 10.55 1.08 -13.00
C ILE A 10 10.06 2.40 -13.58
N ALA A 11 9.00 2.94 -12.99
CA ALA A 11 8.37 4.16 -13.47
C ALA A 11 7.59 4.84 -12.35
N HIS A 12 7.36 6.14 -12.51
CA HIS A 12 6.32 6.82 -11.73
C HIS A 12 4.92 6.40 -12.20
N ILE A 13 3.92 6.61 -11.35
CA ILE A 13 2.51 6.40 -11.69
C ILE A 13 2.18 7.20 -12.96
N ASP A 14 1.39 6.63 -13.85
CA ASP A 14 0.95 7.22 -15.13
C ASP A 14 2.05 7.53 -16.16
N HIS A 15 3.32 7.12 -15.95
CA HIS A 15 4.37 7.26 -16.96
C HIS A 15 4.27 6.24 -18.12
N GLY A 16 3.30 5.32 -18.05
CA GLY A 16 2.98 4.38 -19.13
C GLY A 16 3.70 3.05 -19.05
N LYS A 17 4.04 2.59 -17.83
CA LYS A 17 4.68 1.31 -17.54
C LYS A 17 3.91 0.13 -18.15
N SER A 18 2.63 -0.07 -17.77
CA SER A 18 1.79 -1.18 -18.23
C SER A 18 1.55 -1.12 -19.76
N THR A 19 1.40 0.09 -20.32
CA THR A 19 1.27 0.25 -21.78
C THR A 19 2.55 -0.14 -22.52
N LEU A 20 3.73 0.15 -21.96
CA LEU A 20 5.00 -0.29 -22.55
C LEU A 20 5.14 -1.81 -22.47
N ALA A 21 4.79 -2.40 -21.33
CA ALA A 21 4.77 -3.86 -21.15
C ALA A 21 3.87 -4.53 -22.20
N ASP A 22 2.66 -4.02 -22.43
CA ASP A 22 1.75 -4.53 -23.48
C ASP A 22 2.41 -4.52 -24.86
N ARG A 23 3.13 -3.44 -25.22
CA ARG A 23 3.83 -3.35 -26.51
C ARG A 23 5.01 -4.33 -26.63
N LEU A 24 5.74 -4.57 -25.54
CA LEU A 24 6.79 -5.59 -25.55
C LEU A 24 6.19 -7.00 -25.77
N LEU A 25 5.05 -7.31 -25.12
CA LEU A 25 4.33 -8.57 -25.31
C LEU A 25 3.79 -8.75 -26.73
N GLU A 26 3.29 -7.68 -27.32
CA GLU A 26 2.79 -7.66 -28.71
C GLU A 26 3.92 -7.92 -29.71
N LEU A 27 5.03 -7.17 -29.62
CA LEU A 27 6.16 -7.28 -30.53
C LEU A 27 6.88 -8.63 -30.46
N THR A 28 6.92 -9.24 -29.28
CA THR A 28 7.48 -10.58 -29.08
C THR A 28 6.48 -11.70 -29.43
N GLN A 29 5.25 -11.35 -29.82
CA GLN A 29 4.18 -12.30 -30.13
C GLN A 29 3.93 -13.31 -29.00
N THR A 30 4.18 -12.89 -27.76
CA THR A 30 3.98 -13.71 -26.56
C THR A 30 2.49 -14.02 -26.37
N LEU A 31 1.63 -13.08 -26.78
CA LEU A 31 0.17 -13.19 -26.77
C LEU A 31 -0.38 -13.12 -28.19
N SER A 32 -1.43 -13.88 -28.46
CA SER A 32 -2.15 -13.76 -29.72
C SER A 32 -2.95 -12.43 -29.75
N ALA A 33 -3.24 -11.93 -30.94
CA ALA A 33 -4.05 -10.71 -31.12
C ALA A 33 -5.46 -10.78 -30.48
N ARG A 34 -5.95 -12.00 -30.15
CA ARG A 34 -7.23 -12.20 -29.47
C ARG A 34 -7.12 -12.17 -27.94
N GLU A 35 -5.93 -12.40 -27.41
CA GLU A 35 -5.64 -12.40 -25.97
C GLU A 35 -5.12 -11.04 -25.50
N MET A 36 -4.75 -10.16 -26.45
CA MET A 36 -4.32 -8.80 -26.15
C MET A 36 -5.49 -7.95 -25.71
N GLU A 37 -5.46 -7.53 -24.49
CA GLU A 37 -6.31 -6.50 -23.87
C GLU A 37 -5.43 -5.33 -23.42
N ASN A 38 -6.02 -4.21 -23.11
CA ASN A 38 -5.27 -3.10 -22.53
C ASN A 38 -4.86 -3.45 -21.09
N GLN A 39 -3.60 -3.22 -20.74
CA GLN A 39 -3.05 -3.53 -19.42
C GLN A 39 -3.20 -5.02 -19.07
N VAL A 40 -2.73 -5.88 -19.97
CA VAL A 40 -2.86 -7.35 -19.84
C VAL A 40 -2.22 -7.89 -18.56
N LEU A 41 -1.17 -7.26 -18.06
CA LEU A 41 -0.50 -7.67 -16.83
C LEU A 41 -1.22 -7.21 -15.55
N ASP A 42 -2.10 -6.23 -15.65
CA ASP A 42 -2.93 -5.77 -14.54
C ASP A 42 -4.15 -6.70 -14.43
N ASP A 43 -3.99 -7.84 -13.75
CA ASP A 43 -5.00 -8.91 -13.69
C ASP A 43 -6.23 -8.55 -12.86
N MET A 44 -6.11 -7.60 -11.93
CA MET A 44 -7.20 -7.18 -11.08
C MET A 44 -7.98 -6.04 -11.72
N ASP A 45 -9.32 -6.11 -11.68
CA ASP A 45 -10.18 -4.99 -12.09
C ASP A 45 -9.84 -3.70 -11.33
N LEU A 46 -9.42 -3.84 -10.07
CA LEU A 46 -9.02 -2.73 -9.21
C LEU A 46 -7.74 -2.03 -9.70
N GLU A 47 -6.77 -2.77 -10.24
CA GLU A 47 -5.56 -2.21 -10.85
C GLU A 47 -5.92 -1.35 -12.05
N ARG A 48 -6.78 -1.85 -12.92
CA ARG A 48 -7.27 -1.13 -14.12
C ARG A 48 -8.09 0.11 -13.77
N GLU A 49 -8.95 0.02 -12.75
CA GLU A 49 -9.77 1.16 -12.28
C GLU A 49 -8.93 2.26 -11.65
N LYS A 50 -7.93 1.89 -10.84
CA LYS A 50 -7.06 2.87 -10.15
C LYS A 50 -5.87 3.30 -11.01
N GLY A 51 -5.60 2.62 -12.14
CA GLY A 51 -4.46 2.89 -13.01
C GLY A 51 -3.11 2.60 -12.37
N ILE A 52 -3.05 1.66 -11.42
CA ILE A 52 -1.83 1.29 -10.68
C ILE A 52 -1.67 -0.22 -10.66
N THR A 53 -0.47 -0.70 -10.85
CA THR A 53 -0.12 -2.10 -10.57
C THR A 53 -0.03 -2.28 -9.06
N ILE A 54 -0.78 -3.24 -8.52
CA ILE A 54 -0.81 -3.57 -7.09
C ILE A 54 0.12 -4.73 -6.81
N LYS A 55 0.10 -5.75 -7.67
CA LYS A 55 0.88 -6.98 -7.51
C LYS A 55 1.89 -7.13 -8.64
N SER A 56 3.10 -7.58 -8.29
CA SER A 56 4.13 -7.89 -9.29
C SER A 56 3.74 -9.10 -10.13
N HIS A 57 3.90 -9.00 -11.45
CA HIS A 57 3.69 -10.08 -12.39
C HIS A 57 4.99 -10.41 -13.12
N ALA A 58 5.30 -11.69 -13.21
CA ALA A 58 6.45 -12.14 -14.00
C ALA A 58 5.96 -12.87 -15.26
N ILE A 59 6.51 -12.49 -16.42
CA ILE A 59 6.16 -13.10 -17.70
C ILE A 59 7.38 -13.34 -18.56
N GLN A 60 7.48 -14.50 -19.17
CA GLN A 60 8.50 -14.89 -20.11
C GLN A 60 8.08 -14.60 -21.53
N MET A 61 8.94 -13.88 -22.27
CA MET A 61 8.83 -13.59 -23.69
C MET A 61 9.97 -14.25 -24.45
N ASP A 62 9.71 -14.73 -25.65
CA ASP A 62 10.73 -15.23 -26.57
C ASP A 62 10.95 -14.20 -27.68
N TYR A 63 12.17 -13.66 -27.78
CA TYR A 63 12.54 -12.65 -28.77
C TYR A 63 13.61 -13.18 -29.72
N VAL A 64 13.34 -13.13 -31.03
CA VAL A 64 14.28 -13.62 -32.07
C VAL A 64 15.02 -12.43 -32.67
N ARG A 65 16.37 -12.44 -32.56
CA ARG A 65 17.26 -11.45 -33.16
C ARG A 65 18.45 -12.14 -33.80
N ASP A 66 18.76 -11.80 -35.03
CA ASP A 66 19.89 -12.36 -35.79
C ASP A 66 19.93 -13.89 -35.83
N GLY A 67 18.74 -14.52 -35.87
CA GLY A 67 18.62 -15.97 -35.89
C GLY A 67 18.81 -16.66 -34.53
N GLN A 68 19.04 -15.88 -33.45
CA GLN A 68 19.13 -16.39 -32.08
C GLN A 68 17.84 -16.05 -31.32
N THR A 69 17.36 -17.00 -30.53
CA THR A 69 16.22 -16.79 -29.63
C THR A 69 16.74 -16.38 -28.26
N TYR A 70 16.29 -15.23 -27.80
CA TYR A 70 16.52 -14.73 -26.46
C TYR A 70 15.27 -14.94 -25.62
N ARG A 71 15.46 -15.37 -24.37
CA ARG A 71 14.42 -15.49 -23.37
C ARG A 71 14.45 -14.23 -22.50
N LEU A 72 13.42 -13.44 -22.57
CA LEU A 72 13.25 -12.20 -21.84
C LEU A 72 12.24 -12.44 -20.72
N ASN A 73 12.67 -12.37 -19.47
CA ASN A 73 11.78 -12.46 -18.31
C ASN A 73 11.53 -11.05 -17.80
N LEU A 74 10.32 -10.54 -18.03
CA LEU A 74 9.84 -9.28 -17.47
C LEU A 74 9.24 -9.55 -16.10
N ILE A 75 9.70 -8.83 -15.09
CA ILE A 75 9.06 -8.76 -13.77
C ILE A 75 8.44 -7.37 -13.65
N ASP A 76 7.14 -7.28 -13.80
CA ASP A 76 6.41 -6.02 -13.69
C ASP A 76 6.34 -5.59 -12.22
N THR A 77 6.55 -4.30 -11.94
CA THR A 77 6.66 -3.76 -10.58
C THR A 77 5.54 -2.78 -10.29
N PRO A 78 5.01 -2.73 -9.05
CA PRO A 78 4.17 -1.62 -8.63
C PRO A 78 4.87 -0.27 -8.77
N GLY A 79 4.09 0.79 -8.99
CA GLY A 79 4.64 2.16 -9.09
C GLY A 79 4.42 3.03 -7.85
N HIS A 80 3.69 2.55 -6.82
CA HIS A 80 3.31 3.35 -5.67
C HIS A 80 4.18 3.09 -4.45
N VAL A 81 4.43 4.15 -3.65
CA VAL A 81 5.29 4.08 -2.44
C VAL A 81 4.84 3.03 -1.43
N ASP A 82 3.54 2.82 -1.24
CA ASP A 82 3.01 1.79 -0.32
C ASP A 82 3.45 0.37 -0.71
N PHE A 83 3.82 0.16 -1.99
CA PHE A 83 4.28 -1.13 -2.52
C PHE A 83 5.80 -1.17 -2.78
N SER A 84 6.57 -0.25 -2.20
CA SER A 84 8.03 -0.19 -2.36
C SER A 84 8.73 -1.51 -2.03
N TYR A 85 8.16 -2.30 -1.13
CA TYR A 85 8.64 -3.62 -0.79
C TYR A 85 8.52 -4.63 -1.95
N GLU A 86 7.39 -4.63 -2.68
CA GLU A 86 7.24 -5.48 -3.87
C GLU A 86 8.18 -5.04 -4.99
N VAL A 87 8.39 -3.71 -5.11
CA VAL A 87 9.39 -3.15 -6.04
C VAL A 87 10.79 -3.68 -5.72
N SER A 88 11.20 -3.63 -4.45
CA SER A 88 12.52 -4.11 -4.02
C SER A 88 12.74 -5.60 -4.33
N ARG A 89 11.73 -6.44 -4.12
CA ARG A 89 11.79 -7.89 -4.45
C ARG A 89 11.94 -8.13 -5.95
N SER A 90 11.17 -7.40 -6.74
CA SER A 90 11.21 -7.51 -8.20
C SER A 90 12.56 -7.06 -8.75
N ILE A 91 13.08 -5.93 -8.25
CA ILE A 91 14.41 -5.41 -8.58
C ILE A 91 15.51 -6.43 -8.24
N ALA A 92 15.50 -6.99 -7.03
CA ALA A 92 16.50 -7.98 -6.61
C ALA A 92 16.49 -9.28 -7.46
N SER A 93 15.40 -9.54 -8.16
CA SER A 93 15.25 -10.70 -9.04
C SER A 93 15.68 -10.43 -10.49
N CYS A 94 16.16 -9.22 -10.81
CA CYS A 94 16.54 -8.80 -12.15
C CYS A 94 18.03 -8.52 -12.28
N GLU A 95 18.52 -8.46 -13.51
CA GLU A 95 19.86 -8.00 -13.89
C GLU A 95 19.80 -6.62 -14.57
N GLY A 96 18.64 -6.16 -15.02
CA GLY A 96 18.45 -4.85 -15.62
C GLY A 96 17.11 -4.23 -15.29
N ALA A 97 16.99 -2.92 -15.50
CA ALA A 97 15.78 -2.16 -15.31
C ALA A 97 15.56 -1.16 -16.45
N LEU A 98 14.33 -1.10 -16.96
CA LEU A 98 13.89 -0.02 -17.84
C LEU A 98 13.41 1.13 -16.97
N LEU A 99 14.09 2.27 -16.99
CA LEU A 99 13.68 3.49 -16.31
C LEU A 99 12.79 4.30 -17.25
N VAL A 100 11.46 4.24 -17.05
CA VAL A 100 10.48 4.90 -17.91
C VAL A 100 10.13 6.27 -17.36
N VAL A 101 10.37 7.32 -18.17
CA VAL A 101 10.07 8.70 -17.83
C VAL A 101 9.11 9.28 -18.87
N ASP A 102 8.09 9.98 -18.41
CA ASP A 102 7.11 10.67 -19.27
C ASP A 102 7.73 11.95 -19.84
N ALA A 103 7.75 12.09 -21.17
CA ALA A 103 8.31 13.24 -21.89
C ALA A 103 7.57 14.57 -21.59
N SER A 104 6.35 14.52 -21.06
CA SER A 104 5.57 15.70 -20.69
C SER A 104 5.71 16.11 -19.22
N GLN A 105 6.00 15.12 -18.35
CA GLN A 105 6.08 15.35 -16.89
C GLN A 105 7.52 15.38 -16.38
N GLY A 106 8.46 14.71 -17.04
CA GLY A 106 9.86 14.59 -16.63
C GLY A 106 10.05 13.74 -15.37
N ILE A 107 11.17 13.91 -14.70
CA ILE A 107 11.56 13.15 -13.52
C ILE A 107 10.61 13.46 -12.34
N GLN A 108 10.17 12.42 -11.61
CA GLN A 108 9.29 12.49 -10.47
C GLN A 108 9.93 11.81 -9.24
N ALA A 109 9.36 12.01 -8.03
CA ALA A 109 9.95 11.48 -6.80
C ALA A 109 10.15 9.95 -6.83
N GLN A 110 9.15 9.20 -7.27
CA GLN A 110 9.25 7.74 -7.38
C GLN A 110 10.24 7.29 -8.47
N THR A 111 10.48 8.11 -9.50
CA THR A 111 11.53 7.83 -10.49
C THR A 111 12.90 7.77 -9.81
N ILE A 112 13.16 8.72 -8.92
CA ILE A 112 14.44 8.82 -8.21
C ILE A 112 14.59 7.69 -7.18
N SER A 113 13.57 7.44 -6.35
CA SER A 113 13.66 6.42 -5.31
C SER A 113 13.78 5.00 -5.89
N ASN A 114 13.02 4.68 -6.94
CA ASN A 114 13.13 3.39 -7.62
C ASN A 114 14.48 3.22 -8.34
N LEU A 115 15.02 4.32 -8.90
CA LEU A 115 16.34 4.31 -9.51
C LEU A 115 17.42 3.99 -8.47
N TYR A 116 17.41 4.63 -7.30
CA TYR A 116 18.37 4.33 -6.25
C TYR A 116 18.30 2.88 -5.80
N GLN A 117 17.09 2.33 -5.61
CA GLN A 117 16.94 0.90 -5.30
C GLN A 117 17.55 0.01 -6.39
N ALA A 118 17.36 0.34 -7.67
CA ALA A 118 17.95 -0.42 -8.77
C ALA A 118 19.49 -0.33 -8.80
N ILE A 119 20.05 0.84 -8.48
CA ILE A 119 21.51 1.04 -8.36
C ILE A 119 22.08 0.26 -7.18
N ASP A 120 21.42 0.27 -6.03
CA ASP A 120 21.84 -0.48 -4.83
C ASP A 120 21.91 -1.99 -5.10
N HIS A 121 21.02 -2.50 -5.96
CA HIS A 121 21.05 -3.87 -6.44
C HIS A 121 21.97 -4.10 -7.66
N SER A 122 22.73 -3.06 -8.09
CA SER A 122 23.67 -3.12 -9.23
C SER A 122 23.02 -3.54 -10.55
N LEU A 123 21.80 -3.11 -10.81
CA LEU A 123 21.11 -3.38 -12.08
C LEU A 123 21.67 -2.47 -13.20
N GLU A 124 21.70 -3.00 -14.41
CA GLU A 124 21.92 -2.19 -15.62
C GLU A 124 20.67 -1.36 -15.91
N ILE A 125 20.82 -0.04 -16.00
CA ILE A 125 19.71 0.89 -16.20
C ILE A 125 19.61 1.31 -17.67
N ILE A 126 18.45 1.08 -18.28
CA ILE A 126 18.14 1.53 -19.64
C ILE A 126 17.10 2.65 -19.56
N PRO A 127 17.48 3.91 -19.81
CA PRO A 127 16.54 5.03 -19.79
C PRO A 127 15.63 5.01 -21.02
N VAL A 128 14.32 5.14 -20.77
CA VAL A 128 13.27 5.14 -21.79
C VAL A 128 12.39 6.37 -21.60
N LEU A 129 12.41 7.28 -22.55
CA LEU A 129 11.56 8.47 -22.60
C LEU A 129 10.27 8.13 -23.35
N ASN A 130 9.17 8.02 -22.63
CA ASN A 130 7.87 7.63 -23.16
C ASN A 130 6.95 8.82 -23.42
N LYS A 131 5.90 8.58 -24.18
CA LYS A 131 4.84 9.56 -24.56
C LYS A 131 5.35 10.71 -25.42
N ILE A 132 6.32 10.45 -26.29
CA ILE A 132 6.84 11.45 -27.24
C ILE A 132 5.79 11.94 -28.26
N ASP A 133 4.68 11.21 -28.38
CA ASP A 133 3.52 11.52 -29.25
C ASP A 133 2.58 12.59 -28.67
N MET A 134 2.78 13.03 -27.42
CA MET A 134 1.95 14.07 -26.82
C MET A 134 2.36 15.48 -27.26
N ASP A 135 1.38 16.35 -27.52
CA ASP A 135 1.64 17.78 -27.87
C ASP A 135 2.39 18.54 -26.77
N SER A 136 2.26 18.10 -25.51
CA SER A 136 2.94 18.66 -24.35
C SER A 136 4.32 18.07 -24.09
N ALA A 137 4.75 17.09 -24.88
CA ALA A 137 6.05 16.45 -24.70
C ALA A 137 7.20 17.43 -24.94
N GLN A 138 8.23 17.34 -24.11
CA GLN A 138 9.47 18.13 -24.18
C GLN A 138 10.68 17.17 -24.22
N PRO A 139 10.85 16.37 -25.29
CA PRO A 139 11.82 15.28 -25.31
C PRO A 139 13.25 15.74 -25.02
N GLU A 140 13.69 16.89 -25.55
CA GLU A 140 15.05 17.39 -25.37
C GLU A 140 15.30 17.75 -23.91
N VAL A 141 14.40 18.54 -23.31
CA VAL A 141 14.53 18.98 -21.92
C VAL A 141 14.52 17.79 -20.94
N VAL A 142 13.65 16.80 -21.19
CA VAL A 142 13.56 15.64 -20.30
C VAL A 142 14.74 14.67 -20.55
N THR A 143 15.24 14.58 -21.78
CA THR A 143 16.49 13.83 -22.05
C THR A 143 17.64 14.41 -21.24
N ASP A 144 17.84 15.72 -21.25
CA ASP A 144 18.89 16.38 -20.45
C ASP A 144 18.74 16.09 -18.95
N GLN A 145 17.50 16.15 -18.40
CA GLN A 145 17.24 15.79 -16.99
C GLN A 145 17.65 14.34 -16.68
N VAL A 146 17.32 13.40 -17.57
CA VAL A 146 17.65 11.98 -17.40
C VAL A 146 19.17 11.76 -17.49
N CYS A 147 19.83 12.44 -18.41
CA CYS A 147 21.28 12.38 -18.55
C CYS A 147 21.99 12.96 -17.32
N ASP A 148 21.51 14.09 -16.79
CA ASP A 148 22.06 14.68 -15.55
C ASP A 148 21.90 13.73 -14.35
N LEU A 149 20.77 13.01 -14.27
CA LEU A 149 20.49 12.06 -13.19
C LEU A 149 21.33 10.79 -13.28
N LEU A 150 21.51 10.24 -14.48
CA LEU A 150 22.19 8.95 -14.71
C LEU A 150 23.68 9.10 -15.05
N GLY A 151 24.13 10.28 -15.48
CA GLY A 151 25.46 10.50 -16.02
C GLY A 151 25.67 9.82 -17.37
N CYS A 152 24.62 9.71 -18.19
CA CYS A 152 24.65 9.08 -19.52
C CYS A 152 24.64 10.14 -20.65
N GLU A 153 24.92 9.68 -21.88
CA GLU A 153 24.85 10.56 -23.06
C GLU A 153 23.39 10.59 -23.62
N PRO A 154 22.99 11.67 -24.31
CA PRO A 154 21.63 11.80 -24.87
C PRO A 154 21.23 10.66 -25.83
N GLU A 155 22.21 10.05 -26.51
CA GLU A 155 22.01 8.92 -27.43
C GLU A 155 21.65 7.61 -26.70
N ASP A 156 21.95 7.51 -25.42
CA ASP A 156 21.59 6.35 -24.60
C ASP A 156 20.10 6.34 -24.20
N VAL A 157 19.42 7.49 -24.26
CA VAL A 157 18.02 7.64 -23.90
C VAL A 157 17.13 7.24 -25.07
N LEU A 158 16.41 6.14 -24.91
CA LEU A 158 15.49 5.61 -25.92
C LEU A 158 14.20 6.40 -25.94
N ARG A 159 13.83 6.97 -27.08
CA ARG A 159 12.60 7.76 -27.25
C ARG A 159 11.50 6.90 -27.83
N VAL A 160 10.38 6.77 -27.10
CA VAL A 160 9.29 5.87 -27.49
C VAL A 160 7.91 6.50 -27.28
N SER A 161 6.93 5.98 -28.03
CA SER A 161 5.54 6.10 -27.69
C SER A 161 4.95 4.70 -27.49
N ALA A 162 4.73 4.30 -26.24
CA ALA A 162 4.06 3.04 -25.95
C ALA A 162 2.65 2.98 -26.53
N ARG A 163 1.96 4.13 -26.69
CA ARG A 163 0.64 4.21 -27.28
C ARG A 163 0.63 3.88 -28.79
N THR A 164 1.58 4.41 -29.53
CA THR A 164 1.65 4.21 -31.00
C THR A 164 2.53 3.03 -31.40
N GLY A 165 3.40 2.56 -30.51
CA GLY A 165 4.42 1.54 -30.78
C GLY A 165 5.74 2.09 -31.34
N GLU A 166 5.83 3.41 -31.55
CA GLU A 166 7.04 4.06 -32.06
C GLU A 166 8.22 3.86 -31.12
N GLY A 167 9.37 3.45 -31.67
CA GLY A 167 10.63 3.28 -30.93
C GLY A 167 10.69 2.03 -30.02
N VAL A 168 9.61 1.28 -29.80
CA VAL A 168 9.59 0.16 -28.85
C VAL A 168 10.48 -1.01 -29.28
N GLN A 169 10.69 -1.20 -30.59
CA GLN A 169 11.63 -2.20 -31.10
C GLN A 169 13.05 -1.96 -30.59
N ALA A 170 13.49 -0.70 -30.53
CA ALA A 170 14.80 -0.34 -30.01
C ALA A 170 14.97 -0.67 -28.52
N VAL A 171 13.87 -0.68 -27.75
CA VAL A 171 13.89 -1.12 -26.34
C VAL A 171 14.18 -2.61 -26.23
N LEU A 172 13.55 -3.46 -27.06
CA LEU A 172 13.85 -4.90 -27.10
C LEU A 172 15.30 -5.17 -27.49
N ASP A 173 15.81 -4.44 -28.47
CA ASP A 173 17.22 -4.55 -28.90
C ASP A 173 18.17 -4.13 -27.77
N ALA A 174 17.88 -3.02 -27.08
CA ALA A 174 18.68 -2.54 -25.96
C ALA A 174 18.67 -3.50 -24.77
N ILE A 175 17.54 -4.16 -24.48
CA ILE A 175 17.47 -5.20 -23.44
C ILE A 175 18.45 -6.33 -23.76
N VAL A 176 18.49 -6.79 -25.01
CA VAL A 176 19.40 -7.87 -25.44
C VAL A 176 20.86 -7.44 -25.34
N ASP A 177 21.18 -6.21 -25.74
CA ASP A 177 22.55 -5.70 -25.83
C ASP A 177 23.11 -5.26 -24.49
N LYS A 178 22.34 -4.51 -23.68
CA LYS A 178 22.80 -3.86 -22.45
C LYS A 178 22.58 -4.71 -21.19
N VAL A 179 21.41 -5.38 -21.04
CA VAL A 179 21.15 -6.18 -19.85
C VAL A 179 22.09 -7.39 -19.80
N PRO A 180 22.86 -7.59 -18.74
CA PRO A 180 23.76 -8.74 -18.64
C PRO A 180 22.96 -10.05 -18.52
N ALA A 181 23.56 -11.15 -18.97
CA ALA A 181 23.02 -12.47 -18.72
C ALA A 181 23.13 -12.81 -17.22
N PRO A 182 22.15 -13.55 -16.65
CA PRO A 182 22.20 -13.94 -15.26
C PRO A 182 23.47 -14.73 -14.95
N LYS A 183 24.03 -14.48 -13.76
CA LYS A 183 25.19 -15.18 -13.24
C LYS A 183 24.73 -16.43 -12.47
N GLY A 184 25.50 -17.52 -12.53
CA GLY A 184 25.21 -18.74 -11.79
C GLY A 184 25.84 -19.96 -12.44
N ASP A 185 25.82 -21.10 -11.75
CA ASP A 185 26.34 -22.38 -12.21
C ASP A 185 25.22 -23.42 -12.28
N PRO A 186 24.83 -23.87 -13.49
CA PRO A 186 23.82 -24.91 -13.64
C PRO A 186 24.20 -26.27 -13.04
N SER A 187 25.48 -26.50 -12.77
CA SER A 187 26.00 -27.76 -12.21
C SER A 187 26.16 -27.72 -10.69
N ALA A 188 25.99 -26.58 -10.07
CA ALA A 188 26.03 -26.43 -8.61
C ALA A 188 24.74 -26.93 -7.94
N PRO A 189 24.75 -27.18 -6.62
CA PRO A 189 23.52 -27.44 -5.86
C PRO A 189 22.44 -26.37 -6.08
N LEU A 190 21.18 -26.79 -6.09
CA LEU A 190 20.04 -25.89 -6.30
C LEU A 190 20.02 -24.77 -5.28
N GLN A 191 19.98 -23.55 -5.77
CA GLN A 191 19.64 -22.35 -5.01
C GLN A 191 18.63 -21.54 -5.81
N ALA A 192 17.39 -21.45 -5.34
CA ALA A 192 16.35 -20.64 -5.96
C ALA A 192 15.72 -19.72 -4.93
N LEU A 193 15.62 -18.42 -5.26
CA LEU A 193 15.09 -17.38 -4.40
C LEU A 193 13.59 -17.19 -4.68
N ILE A 194 12.76 -17.33 -3.67
CA ILE A 194 11.32 -17.04 -3.76
C ILE A 194 11.13 -15.53 -3.70
N PHE A 195 10.59 -14.93 -4.75
CA PHE A 195 10.31 -13.48 -4.76
C PHE A 195 8.81 -13.14 -4.59
N ASP A 196 7.90 -14.08 -4.88
CA ASP A 196 6.46 -13.92 -4.65
C ASP A 196 5.76 -15.27 -4.48
N SER A 197 4.50 -15.26 -4.01
CA SER A 197 3.66 -16.43 -3.92
C SER A 197 2.18 -16.10 -4.07
N VAL A 198 1.40 -17.07 -4.60
CA VAL A 198 -0.04 -16.95 -4.77
C VAL A 198 -0.72 -18.22 -4.25
N PHE A 199 -1.78 -18.04 -3.48
CA PHE A 199 -2.59 -19.15 -3.03
C PHE A 199 -3.67 -19.53 -4.04
N ASN A 200 -3.72 -20.79 -4.40
CA ASN A 200 -4.77 -21.37 -5.23
C ASN A 200 -5.56 -22.41 -4.41
N GLN A 201 -6.88 -22.30 -4.38
CA GLN A 201 -7.74 -23.17 -3.57
C GLN A 201 -7.60 -24.67 -3.91
N PHE A 202 -7.23 -25.01 -5.14
CA PHE A 202 -7.11 -26.40 -5.63
C PHE A 202 -5.68 -26.92 -5.57
N ARG A 203 -4.69 -26.05 -5.82
CA ARG A 203 -3.28 -26.40 -5.97
C ARG A 203 -2.42 -26.07 -4.75
N GLY A 204 -2.98 -25.36 -3.76
CA GLY A 204 -2.22 -24.82 -2.64
C GLY A 204 -1.40 -23.59 -3.04
N ILE A 205 -0.25 -23.39 -2.40
CA ILE A 205 0.62 -22.24 -2.67
C ILE A 205 1.46 -22.50 -3.91
N ILE A 206 1.44 -21.54 -4.83
CA ILE A 206 2.30 -21.47 -6.00
C ILE A 206 3.38 -20.47 -5.67
N ALA A 207 4.63 -20.92 -5.50
CA ALA A 207 5.75 -20.05 -5.23
C ALA A 207 6.46 -19.66 -6.53
N TYR A 208 6.67 -18.36 -6.72
CA TYR A 208 7.43 -17.79 -7.84
C TYR A 208 8.87 -17.58 -7.41
N PHE A 209 9.80 -18.05 -8.21
CA PHE A 209 11.20 -18.02 -7.85
C PHE A 209 12.12 -17.74 -9.05
N LYS A 210 13.32 -17.28 -8.73
CA LYS A 210 14.45 -17.20 -9.66
C LYS A 210 15.48 -18.25 -9.28
N VAL A 211 15.90 -19.07 -10.23
CA VAL A 211 17.01 -20.03 -10.03
C VAL A 211 18.33 -19.30 -10.17
N VAL A 212 19.10 -19.25 -9.09
CA VAL A 212 20.44 -18.69 -9.09
C VAL A 212 21.47 -19.73 -9.50
N ASN A 213 21.42 -20.92 -8.89
CA ASN A 213 22.32 -22.02 -9.19
C ASN A 213 21.54 -23.34 -9.33
N GLY A 214 22.11 -24.28 -10.08
CA GLY A 214 21.54 -25.62 -10.24
C GLY A 214 20.36 -25.69 -11.20
N SER A 215 19.50 -26.68 -11.00
CA SER A 215 18.26 -26.89 -11.73
C SER A 215 17.23 -27.52 -10.83
N LEU A 216 15.95 -27.36 -11.16
CA LEU A 216 14.81 -27.95 -10.44
C LEU A 216 13.91 -28.67 -11.44
N LYS A 217 13.52 -29.91 -11.11
CA LYS A 217 12.64 -30.76 -11.94
C LYS A 217 11.38 -31.14 -11.18
N THR A 218 10.34 -31.45 -11.94
CA THR A 218 9.15 -32.10 -11.39
C THR A 218 9.52 -33.46 -10.78
N GLY A 219 9.06 -33.70 -9.56
CA GLY A 219 9.36 -34.91 -8.77
C GLY A 219 10.58 -34.77 -7.86
N ASP A 220 11.35 -33.68 -7.96
CA ASP A 220 12.46 -33.46 -7.05
C ASP A 220 11.98 -33.20 -5.62
N LYS A 221 12.73 -33.73 -4.64
CA LYS A 221 12.52 -33.40 -3.23
C LYS A 221 13.25 -32.14 -2.89
N VAL A 222 12.51 -31.14 -2.51
CA VAL A 222 13.02 -29.80 -2.18
C VAL A 222 12.84 -29.48 -0.71
N LYS A 223 13.72 -28.62 -0.20
CA LYS A 223 13.70 -28.12 1.15
C LYS A 223 13.65 -26.59 1.11
N PHE A 224 12.76 -26.01 1.92
CA PHE A 224 12.73 -24.58 2.16
C PHE A 224 13.71 -24.25 3.30
N PHE A 225 14.65 -23.36 3.06
CA PHE A 225 15.80 -23.18 3.94
C PHE A 225 15.41 -22.61 5.31
N SER A 226 14.46 -21.65 5.37
CA SER A 226 14.04 -20.99 6.60
C SER A 226 13.23 -21.88 7.53
N THR A 227 12.35 -22.72 6.98
CA THR A 227 11.48 -23.61 7.76
C THR A 227 12.09 -24.98 7.99
N GLY A 228 13.01 -25.39 7.12
CA GLY A 228 13.60 -26.72 7.12
C GLY A 228 12.65 -27.82 6.64
N ASN A 229 11.44 -27.50 6.23
CA ASN A 229 10.43 -28.45 5.77
C ASN A 229 10.77 -28.97 4.38
N GLU A 230 10.44 -30.24 4.13
CA GLU A 230 10.70 -30.94 2.89
C GLU A 230 9.40 -31.22 2.14
N TYR A 231 9.44 -31.02 0.83
CA TYR A 231 8.28 -31.21 -0.06
C TYR A 231 8.73 -31.83 -1.38
N GLU A 232 7.77 -32.38 -2.12
CA GLU A 232 7.97 -32.81 -3.50
C GLU A 232 7.51 -31.72 -4.46
N ALA A 233 8.30 -31.44 -5.49
CA ALA A 233 7.93 -30.53 -6.57
C ALA A 233 6.90 -31.20 -7.48
N GLU A 234 5.59 -31.04 -7.19
CA GLU A 234 4.51 -31.67 -7.97
C GLU A 234 4.47 -31.13 -9.40
N GLU A 235 4.71 -29.84 -9.57
CA GLU A 235 4.76 -29.18 -10.88
C GLU A 235 5.81 -28.05 -10.85
N VAL A 236 6.58 -27.96 -11.93
CA VAL A 236 7.59 -26.91 -12.17
C VAL A 236 7.43 -26.37 -13.58
N GLY A 237 7.52 -25.06 -13.75
CA GLY A 237 7.41 -24.46 -15.07
C GLY A 237 7.79 -22.99 -15.13
N ASN A 238 7.57 -22.39 -16.29
CA ASN A 238 7.83 -21.00 -16.58
C ASN A 238 6.54 -20.17 -16.47
N LEU A 239 6.70 -18.87 -16.24
CA LEU A 239 5.61 -17.92 -16.15
C LEU A 239 5.33 -17.32 -17.54
N LYS A 240 4.25 -17.72 -18.17
CA LYS A 240 3.61 -17.01 -19.28
C LYS A 240 2.34 -16.34 -18.74
N LEU A 241 1.45 -15.85 -19.57
CA LEU A 241 0.16 -15.32 -19.09
C LEU A 241 -0.58 -16.34 -18.20
N LYS A 242 -0.41 -17.62 -18.51
CA LYS A 242 -0.84 -18.75 -17.66
C LYS A 242 0.40 -19.54 -17.27
N LEU A 243 0.32 -20.26 -16.15
CA LEU A 243 1.35 -21.20 -15.75
C LEU A 243 1.63 -22.20 -16.90
N ASN A 244 2.89 -22.31 -17.29
CA ASN A 244 3.32 -23.17 -18.38
C ASN A 244 4.25 -24.26 -17.83
N PRO A 245 3.72 -25.49 -17.59
CA PRO A 245 4.53 -26.61 -17.09
C PRO A 245 5.61 -26.99 -18.10
N THR A 246 6.87 -26.87 -17.70
CA THR A 246 8.03 -27.25 -18.53
C THR A 246 8.73 -28.50 -18.01
N GLY A 247 8.39 -28.92 -16.78
CA GLY A 247 9.01 -30.07 -16.12
C GLY A 247 10.44 -29.81 -15.60
N GLU A 248 11.13 -28.80 -16.06
CA GLU A 248 12.47 -28.41 -15.60
C GLU A 248 12.69 -26.90 -15.75
N VAL A 249 13.36 -26.29 -14.76
CA VAL A 249 13.90 -24.91 -14.80
C VAL A 249 15.37 -24.93 -14.35
N LYS A 250 16.20 -24.03 -14.91
CA LYS A 250 17.66 -24.02 -14.74
C LYS A 250 18.16 -22.68 -14.24
N ALA A 251 19.41 -22.64 -13.78
CA ALA A 251 20.09 -21.42 -13.38
C ALA A 251 19.85 -20.28 -14.39
N GLY A 252 19.41 -19.13 -13.89
CA GLY A 252 19.04 -17.94 -14.65
C GLY A 252 17.56 -17.86 -15.04
N ASP A 253 16.80 -18.95 -14.95
CA ASP A 253 15.36 -18.94 -15.26
C ASP A 253 14.54 -18.35 -14.10
N VAL A 254 13.45 -17.69 -14.47
CA VAL A 254 12.35 -17.32 -13.58
C VAL A 254 11.21 -18.31 -13.80
N GLY A 255 10.68 -18.88 -12.72
CA GLY A 255 9.67 -19.93 -12.82
C GLY A 255 8.79 -20.03 -11.58
N TYR A 256 8.00 -21.10 -11.56
CA TYR A 256 7.14 -21.42 -10.43
C TYR A 256 7.28 -22.89 -10.01
N ILE A 257 6.92 -23.14 -8.74
CA ILE A 257 6.79 -24.47 -8.17
C ILE A 257 5.45 -24.61 -7.46
N ILE A 258 4.86 -25.79 -7.58
CA ILE A 258 3.69 -26.24 -6.82
C ILE A 258 4.12 -27.44 -5.99
N THR A 259 3.86 -27.38 -4.69
CA THR A 259 4.25 -28.41 -3.72
C THR A 259 3.08 -28.90 -2.87
N GLY A 260 1.85 -28.47 -3.18
CA GLY A 260 0.65 -28.83 -2.42
C GLY A 260 0.55 -28.20 -1.02
N ILE A 261 1.44 -27.27 -0.66
CA ILE A 261 1.42 -26.54 0.62
C ILE A 261 0.16 -25.69 0.73
N LYS A 262 -0.51 -25.74 1.89
CA LYS A 262 -1.76 -25.00 2.13
C LYS A 262 -1.64 -23.89 3.18
N ALA A 263 -0.55 -23.87 3.94
CA ALA A 263 -0.32 -22.90 5.01
C ALA A 263 0.73 -21.86 4.61
N ALA A 264 0.38 -20.55 4.65
CA ALA A 264 1.29 -19.46 4.26
C ALA A 264 2.59 -19.42 5.08
N VAL A 265 2.52 -19.83 6.34
CA VAL A 265 3.68 -19.83 7.24
C VAL A 265 4.81 -20.74 6.75
N GLU A 266 4.49 -21.71 5.89
CA GLU A 266 5.44 -22.68 5.36
C GLU A 266 6.21 -22.19 4.13
N VAL A 267 5.72 -21.14 3.44
CA VAL A 267 6.37 -20.53 2.27
C VAL A 267 6.59 -19.06 2.53
N LYS A 268 7.82 -18.70 2.84
CA LYS A 268 8.18 -17.30 3.06
C LYS A 268 8.77 -16.69 1.79
N VAL A 269 8.33 -15.51 1.42
CA VAL A 269 8.98 -14.72 0.38
C VAL A 269 10.36 -14.28 0.87
N GLY A 270 11.37 -14.43 0.02
CA GLY A 270 12.78 -14.26 0.40
C GLY A 270 13.47 -15.54 0.87
N ASP A 271 12.74 -16.66 0.97
CA ASP A 271 13.35 -17.94 1.32
C ASP A 271 14.07 -18.58 0.14
N THR A 272 14.98 -19.49 0.46
CA THR A 272 15.76 -20.26 -0.52
C THR A 272 15.23 -21.67 -0.64
N ILE A 273 14.96 -22.10 -1.88
CA ILE A 273 14.66 -23.50 -2.22
C ILE A 273 15.95 -24.21 -2.57
N THR A 274 16.17 -25.38 -1.99
CA THR A 274 17.31 -26.27 -2.30
C THR A 274 16.85 -27.73 -2.37
N HIS A 275 17.68 -28.62 -2.92
CA HIS A 275 17.41 -30.06 -2.89
C HIS A 275 17.61 -30.65 -1.48
N VAL A 276 16.86 -31.72 -1.17
CA VAL A 276 17.02 -32.44 0.09
C VAL A 276 18.30 -33.27 0.09
N GLU A 277 18.62 -33.94 -1.05
CA GLU A 277 19.77 -34.86 -1.18
C GLU A 277 21.11 -34.11 -1.25
N GLU A 278 21.14 -32.98 -1.98
CA GLU A 278 22.31 -32.13 -2.15
C GLU A 278 21.97 -30.67 -1.81
N PRO A 279 21.83 -30.35 -0.52
CA PRO A 279 21.44 -29.00 -0.12
C PRO A 279 22.57 -28.01 -0.36
N CYS A 280 22.22 -26.77 -0.71
CA CYS A 280 23.18 -25.67 -0.76
C CYS A 280 23.72 -25.35 0.64
N LYS A 281 24.93 -24.84 0.71
CA LYS A 281 25.61 -24.54 1.98
C LYS A 281 25.04 -23.31 2.68
N GLU A 282 24.62 -22.32 1.91
CA GLU A 282 24.16 -21.02 2.40
C GLU A 282 22.86 -20.63 1.71
N ALA A 283 21.97 -19.99 2.45
CA ALA A 283 20.78 -19.37 1.86
C ALA A 283 21.20 -18.15 1.01
N ILE A 284 20.42 -17.84 -0.02
CA ILE A 284 20.53 -16.56 -0.71
C ILE A 284 20.11 -15.47 0.29
N ALA A 285 20.78 -14.32 0.25
CA ALA A 285 20.35 -13.17 1.07
C ALA A 285 18.87 -12.87 0.76
N GLY A 286 18.03 -13.05 1.75
CA GLY A 286 16.60 -12.85 1.64
C GLY A 286 16.22 -11.37 1.67
N PHE A 287 14.92 -11.11 1.61
CA PHE A 287 14.39 -9.76 1.75
C PHE A 287 14.21 -9.41 3.24
N GLU A 288 14.30 -8.13 3.55
CA GLU A 288 13.95 -7.65 4.89
C GLU A 288 12.46 -7.89 5.18
N GLU A 289 12.13 -8.24 6.42
CA GLU A 289 10.73 -8.36 6.83
C GLU A 289 10.09 -6.97 6.83
N VAL A 290 8.99 -6.86 6.11
CA VAL A 290 8.21 -5.63 6.08
C VAL A 290 7.39 -5.50 7.35
N LYS A 291 7.56 -4.39 8.03
CA LYS A 291 6.74 -4.06 9.21
C LYS A 291 5.61 -3.13 8.78
N PRO A 292 4.37 -3.47 9.12
CA PRO A 292 3.25 -2.56 8.92
C PRO A 292 3.49 -1.24 9.65
N MET A 293 3.10 -0.14 9.01
CA MET A 293 3.28 1.20 9.57
C MET A 293 1.94 1.86 9.93
N VAL A 294 0.86 1.40 9.31
CA VAL A 294 -0.51 1.90 9.53
C VAL A 294 -1.36 0.76 10.08
N PHE A 295 -2.10 1.03 11.14
CA PHE A 295 -2.94 0.04 11.81
C PHE A 295 -4.37 0.53 11.88
N ALA A 296 -5.33 -0.35 11.51
CA ALA A 296 -6.75 -0.08 11.64
C ALA A 296 -7.49 -1.35 12.10
N GLY A 297 -8.58 -1.18 12.83
CA GLY A 297 -9.47 -2.28 13.16
C GLY A 297 -10.41 -2.57 11.99
N LEU A 298 -10.57 -3.82 11.61
CA LEU A 298 -11.56 -4.30 10.65
C LEU A 298 -12.64 -5.08 11.40
N TYR A 299 -13.89 -4.65 11.29
CA TYR A 299 -15.05 -5.25 11.95
C TYR A 299 -16.08 -5.64 10.90
N PRO A 300 -16.71 -6.82 11.00
CA PRO A 300 -17.78 -7.17 10.08
C PRO A 300 -18.99 -6.26 10.33
N VAL A 301 -19.68 -5.83 9.27
CA VAL A 301 -20.92 -5.04 9.38
C VAL A 301 -21.99 -5.83 10.16
N ASP A 302 -22.06 -7.13 9.96
CA ASP A 302 -22.89 -8.06 10.72
C ASP A 302 -22.01 -8.85 11.69
N ALA A 303 -22.23 -8.65 13.00
CA ALA A 303 -21.44 -9.29 14.04
C ALA A 303 -21.46 -10.84 13.98
N SER A 304 -22.49 -11.45 13.38
CA SER A 304 -22.57 -12.90 13.18
C SER A 304 -21.51 -13.43 12.20
N LYS A 305 -20.94 -12.58 11.36
CA LYS A 305 -19.93 -12.91 10.33
C LYS A 305 -18.48 -12.86 10.83
N PHE A 306 -18.24 -12.77 12.14
CA PHE A 306 -16.89 -12.69 12.69
C PHE A 306 -15.99 -13.88 12.28
N GLU A 307 -16.50 -15.10 12.35
CA GLU A 307 -15.73 -16.30 11.95
C GLU A 307 -15.51 -16.37 10.42
N GLU A 308 -16.47 -15.86 9.63
CA GLU A 308 -16.33 -15.71 8.19
C GLU A 308 -15.24 -14.68 7.85
N LEU A 309 -15.20 -13.56 8.57
CA LEU A 309 -14.15 -12.55 8.43
C LEU A 309 -12.77 -13.14 8.77
N ARG A 310 -12.66 -13.91 9.87
CA ARG A 310 -11.39 -14.60 10.22
C ARG A 310 -10.89 -15.45 9.08
N ALA A 311 -11.73 -16.35 8.58
CA ALA A 311 -11.37 -17.25 7.49
C ALA A 311 -11.02 -16.50 6.19
N THR A 312 -11.63 -15.34 5.98
CA THR A 312 -11.35 -14.45 4.84
C THR A 312 -9.99 -13.79 4.99
N LEU A 313 -9.66 -13.24 6.16
CA LEU A 313 -8.37 -12.62 6.43
C LEU A 313 -7.22 -13.63 6.37
N GLU A 314 -7.43 -14.86 6.84
CA GLU A 314 -6.48 -15.97 6.67
C GLU A 314 -6.16 -16.21 5.19
N LYS A 315 -7.18 -16.33 4.34
CA LYS A 315 -7.01 -16.50 2.89
C LYS A 315 -6.36 -15.27 2.23
N PHE A 316 -6.72 -14.07 2.69
CA PHE A 316 -6.14 -12.84 2.17
C PHE A 316 -4.64 -12.77 2.45
N GLN A 317 -4.21 -13.08 3.66
CA GLN A 317 -2.81 -13.10 4.08
C GLN A 317 -1.95 -14.08 3.26
N LEU A 318 -2.56 -15.18 2.73
CA LEU A 318 -1.86 -16.09 1.83
C LEU A 318 -1.41 -15.42 0.52
N ASN A 319 -2.13 -14.39 0.09
CA ASN A 319 -1.86 -13.66 -1.14
C ASN A 319 -1.14 -12.33 -0.92
N ASP A 320 -1.03 -11.88 0.33
CA ASP A 320 -0.42 -10.63 0.72
C ASP A 320 0.41 -10.80 1.99
N ALA A 321 1.70 -11.05 1.82
CA ALA A 321 2.63 -11.32 2.92
C ALA A 321 2.91 -10.08 3.79
N SER A 322 2.56 -8.88 3.33
CA SER A 322 2.73 -7.63 4.07
C SER A 322 1.58 -7.35 5.05
N PHE A 323 0.43 -8.01 4.82
CA PHE A 323 -0.76 -7.86 5.64
C PHE A 323 -0.65 -8.69 6.93
N THR A 324 -0.89 -8.03 8.07
CA THR A 324 -0.93 -8.69 9.38
C THR A 324 -2.26 -8.44 10.07
N TYR A 325 -2.72 -9.37 10.89
CA TYR A 325 -3.95 -9.20 11.66
C TYR A 325 -3.89 -9.94 13.00
N GLU A 326 -4.53 -9.36 14.01
CA GLU A 326 -4.68 -9.90 15.36
C GLU A 326 -6.13 -9.72 15.82
N PRO A 327 -6.69 -10.66 16.62
CA PRO A 327 -8.03 -10.48 17.17
C PRO A 327 -8.13 -9.22 18.03
N GLU A 328 -9.18 -8.45 17.83
CA GLU A 328 -9.48 -7.25 18.59
C GLU A 328 -10.96 -7.22 18.99
N SER A 329 -11.29 -6.51 20.06
CA SER A 329 -12.66 -6.26 20.46
C SER A 329 -12.88 -4.77 20.72
N SER A 330 -14.02 -4.26 20.26
CA SER A 330 -14.47 -2.89 20.47
C SER A 330 -15.78 -2.90 21.23
N LEU A 331 -15.95 -2.00 22.20
CA LEU A 331 -17.21 -1.83 22.92
C LEU A 331 -18.34 -1.39 21.99
N ALA A 332 -18.01 -0.64 20.94
CA ALA A 332 -18.97 -0.11 19.99
C ALA A 332 -19.28 -1.07 18.83
N LEU A 333 -18.28 -1.83 18.35
CA LEU A 333 -18.37 -2.64 17.12
C LEU A 333 -18.35 -4.15 17.36
N GLY A 334 -18.09 -4.59 18.60
CA GLY A 334 -18.01 -6.01 18.95
C GLY A 334 -16.64 -6.63 18.62
N PHE A 335 -16.65 -7.86 18.12
CA PHE A 335 -15.41 -8.58 17.78
C PHE A 335 -14.97 -8.28 16.34
N GLY A 336 -13.68 -8.09 16.15
CA GLY A 336 -13.04 -7.79 14.88
C GLY A 336 -11.55 -8.14 14.92
N PHE A 337 -10.79 -7.52 14.04
CA PHE A 337 -9.35 -7.74 13.92
C PHE A 337 -8.62 -6.41 13.82
N ARG A 338 -7.52 -6.28 14.54
CA ARG A 338 -6.53 -5.23 14.35
C ARG A 338 -5.62 -5.63 13.20
N CYS A 339 -5.64 -4.86 12.13
CA CYS A 339 -4.89 -5.14 10.92
C CYS A 339 -3.76 -4.14 10.72
N GLY A 340 -2.64 -4.63 10.23
CA GLY A 340 -1.48 -3.82 9.85
C GLY A 340 -1.36 -3.70 8.33
N PHE A 341 -1.05 -2.49 7.88
CA PHE A 341 -0.97 -2.10 6.47
C PHE A 341 0.32 -1.34 6.20
N LEU A 342 0.78 -1.35 4.95
CA LEU A 342 1.95 -0.58 4.52
C LEU A 342 1.68 0.92 4.48
N GLY A 343 0.47 1.31 4.05
CA GLY A 343 0.02 2.68 3.96
C GLY A 343 -1.50 2.76 3.80
N LEU A 344 -2.03 3.96 3.50
CA LEU A 344 -3.47 4.16 3.30
C LEU A 344 -3.99 3.55 2.01
N LEU A 345 -3.25 3.63 0.93
CA LEU A 345 -3.65 3.01 -0.34
C LEU A 345 -3.74 1.50 -0.18
N HIS A 346 -2.80 0.89 0.55
CA HIS A 346 -2.86 -0.53 0.87
C HIS A 346 -4.13 -0.87 1.68
N LEU A 347 -4.49 -0.07 2.69
CA LEU A 347 -5.73 -0.25 3.46
C LEU A 347 -6.98 -0.16 2.57
N GLU A 348 -7.07 0.82 1.67
CA GLU A 348 -8.18 0.95 0.73
C GLU A 348 -8.28 -0.25 -0.21
N ILE A 349 -7.14 -0.72 -0.72
CA ILE A 349 -7.08 -1.89 -1.60
C ILE A 349 -7.53 -3.15 -0.87
N VAL A 350 -7.06 -3.37 0.35
CA VAL A 350 -7.50 -4.52 1.19
C VAL A 350 -9.01 -4.48 1.40
N GLN A 351 -9.57 -3.32 1.73
CA GLN A 351 -11.01 -3.15 1.90
C GLN A 351 -11.82 -3.50 0.64
N GLU A 352 -11.40 -2.96 -0.51
CA GLU A 352 -12.05 -3.23 -1.80
C GLU A 352 -11.94 -4.70 -2.20
N ARG A 353 -10.78 -5.33 -1.98
CA ARG A 353 -10.58 -6.75 -2.27
C ARG A 353 -11.41 -7.65 -1.36
N LEU A 354 -11.51 -7.33 -0.04
CA LEU A 354 -12.39 -8.06 0.86
C LEU A 354 -13.84 -8.01 0.39
N PHE A 355 -14.28 -6.86 -0.09
CA PHE A 355 -15.62 -6.69 -0.63
C PHE A 355 -15.83 -7.43 -1.96
N ARG A 356 -14.94 -7.25 -2.95
CA ARG A 356 -15.09 -7.79 -4.31
C ARG A 356 -14.82 -9.28 -4.42
N GLU A 357 -13.71 -9.74 -3.81
CA GLU A 357 -13.25 -11.13 -3.96
C GLU A 357 -13.97 -12.08 -2.98
N PHE A 358 -14.34 -11.58 -1.79
CA PHE A 358 -14.89 -12.41 -0.72
C PHE A 358 -16.32 -12.05 -0.32
N ASN A 359 -16.91 -11.01 -0.93
CA ASN A 359 -18.23 -10.46 -0.56
C ASN A 359 -18.33 -10.13 0.95
N MET A 360 -17.21 -9.68 1.53
CA MET A 360 -17.09 -9.34 2.94
C MET A 360 -17.09 -7.83 3.12
N ASP A 361 -18.18 -7.29 3.63
CA ASP A 361 -18.32 -5.87 3.94
C ASP A 361 -17.84 -5.60 5.37
N VAL A 362 -16.89 -4.67 5.51
CA VAL A 362 -16.22 -4.38 6.78
C VAL A 362 -16.30 -2.90 7.16
N ILE A 363 -16.36 -2.64 8.46
CA ILE A 363 -16.18 -1.32 9.06
C ILE A 363 -14.72 -1.15 9.43
N THR A 364 -14.10 -0.10 8.93
CA THR A 364 -12.72 0.25 9.27
C THR A 364 -12.69 1.35 10.32
N THR A 365 -11.90 1.16 11.37
CA THR A 365 -11.67 2.22 12.39
C THR A 365 -10.70 3.28 11.85
N VAL A 366 -10.53 4.37 12.59
CA VAL A 366 -9.55 5.40 12.27
C VAL A 366 -8.15 4.78 12.22
N PRO A 367 -7.39 4.92 11.11
CA PRO A 367 -6.03 4.43 11.03
C PRO A 367 -5.13 5.13 12.05
N ASN A 368 -4.22 4.38 12.63
CA ASN A 368 -3.20 4.88 13.54
C ASN A 368 -1.83 4.34 13.12
N VAL A 369 -0.78 5.08 13.46
CA VAL A 369 0.59 4.60 13.30
C VAL A 369 1.03 3.82 14.55
N SER A 370 2.17 3.14 14.47
CA SER A 370 2.80 2.51 15.63
C SER A 370 3.50 3.57 16.47
N TYR A 371 3.24 3.60 17.78
CA TYR A 371 3.90 4.48 18.74
C TYR A 371 4.74 3.67 19.72
N LYS A 372 5.86 4.21 20.16
CA LYS A 372 6.65 3.66 21.26
C LYS A 372 6.37 4.43 22.52
N VAL A 373 5.85 3.76 23.54
CA VAL A 373 5.54 4.34 24.84
C VAL A 373 6.60 3.90 25.84
N TYR A 374 7.34 4.85 26.35
CA TYR A 374 8.33 4.63 27.41
C TYR A 374 7.66 4.82 28.76
N THR A 375 7.80 3.81 29.62
CA THR A 375 7.22 3.87 30.96
C THR A 375 8.23 4.42 31.97
N THR A 376 7.74 4.98 33.07
CA THR A 376 8.58 5.45 34.20
C THR A 376 9.42 4.33 34.82
N LYS A 377 9.14 3.06 34.51
CA LYS A 377 9.93 1.89 34.93
C LYS A 377 11.01 1.49 33.92
N GLY A 378 11.13 2.18 32.79
CA GLY A 378 12.08 1.89 31.72
C GLY A 378 11.65 0.80 30.74
N GLU A 379 10.38 0.37 30.77
CA GLU A 379 9.82 -0.55 29.78
C GLU A 379 9.39 0.22 28.53
N VAL A 380 9.59 -0.38 27.36
CA VAL A 380 9.12 0.16 26.06
C VAL A 380 7.96 -0.69 25.58
N ILE A 381 6.82 -0.06 25.30
CA ILE A 381 5.59 -0.71 24.85
C ILE A 381 5.25 -0.18 23.48
N ASP A 382 5.13 -1.07 22.50
CA ASP A 382 4.61 -0.70 21.18
C ASP A 382 3.07 -0.60 21.23
N VAL A 383 2.54 0.57 20.87
CA VAL A 383 1.11 0.87 20.93
C VAL A 383 0.59 1.15 19.52
N HIS A 384 -0.22 0.23 19.01
CA HIS A 384 -0.87 0.34 17.69
C HIS A 384 -2.34 0.76 17.79
N ASN A 385 -2.93 0.65 19.00
CA ASN A 385 -4.31 1.01 19.28
C ASN A 385 -4.36 2.04 20.41
N PRO A 386 -5.04 3.19 20.24
CA PRO A 386 -5.21 4.18 21.30
C PRO A 386 -5.82 3.62 22.60
N SER A 387 -6.65 2.56 22.49
CA SER A 387 -7.23 1.90 23.67
C SER A 387 -6.20 1.13 24.51
N GLY A 388 -5.08 0.74 23.91
CA GLY A 388 -3.97 0.07 24.60
C GLY A 388 -2.98 1.05 25.25
N LEU A 389 -3.23 2.38 25.19
CA LEU A 389 -2.33 3.34 25.82
C LEU A 389 -2.37 3.18 27.35
N PRO A 390 -1.21 3.02 28.00
CA PRO A 390 -1.13 2.96 29.45
C PRO A 390 -1.65 4.22 30.14
N SER A 391 -1.91 4.13 31.44
CA SER A 391 -2.29 5.31 32.24
C SER A 391 -1.21 6.41 32.14
N ALA A 392 -1.63 7.66 31.99
CA ALA A 392 -0.73 8.81 31.90
C ALA A 392 0.27 8.91 33.08
N THR A 393 -0.06 8.33 34.22
CA THR A 393 0.81 8.32 35.43
C THR A 393 2.03 7.43 35.31
N ILE A 394 2.02 6.45 34.41
CA ILE A 394 3.13 5.52 34.20
C ILE A 394 3.89 5.78 32.89
N ILE A 395 3.43 6.71 32.08
CA ILE A 395 4.11 7.14 30.86
C ILE A 395 5.18 8.18 31.23
N ASP A 396 6.41 7.94 30.78
CA ASP A 396 7.49 8.92 30.81
C ASP A 396 7.41 9.82 29.57
N HIS A 397 7.50 9.23 28.38
CA HIS A 397 7.29 9.92 27.11
C HIS A 397 6.76 8.96 26.03
N ILE A 398 6.29 9.53 24.92
CA ILE A 398 5.83 8.79 23.77
C ILE A 398 6.66 9.23 22.57
N GLU A 399 7.12 8.26 21.77
CA GLU A 399 7.76 8.51 20.48
C GLU A 399 6.84 8.14 19.34
N GLU A 400 6.84 8.98 18.30
CA GLU A 400 6.14 8.75 17.05
C GLU A 400 7.11 8.50 15.89
N PRO A 401 6.73 7.70 14.87
CA PRO A 401 7.56 7.45 13.71
C PRO A 401 7.66 8.69 12.83
N TYR A 402 8.87 8.99 12.38
CA TYR A 402 9.18 10.02 11.40
C TYR A 402 9.51 9.42 10.04
N ILE A 403 9.17 10.16 9.01
CA ILE A 403 9.52 9.85 7.63
C ILE A 403 10.42 10.94 7.06
N ARG A 404 11.31 10.56 6.15
CA ARG A 404 11.98 11.45 5.22
C ARG A 404 11.14 11.51 3.96
N ALA A 405 10.48 12.64 3.74
CA ALA A 405 9.61 12.90 2.61
C ALA A 405 10.38 13.64 1.52
N GLN A 406 10.29 13.18 0.28
CA GLN A 406 10.79 13.82 -0.92
C GLN A 406 9.61 14.32 -1.76
N ILE A 407 9.56 15.61 -2.01
CA ILE A 407 8.50 16.26 -2.79
C ILE A 407 9.14 16.94 -3.99
N ILE A 408 8.76 16.54 -5.21
CA ILE A 408 9.19 17.23 -6.42
C ILE A 408 8.00 17.99 -6.98
N THR A 409 8.18 19.28 -7.25
CA THR A 409 7.10 20.16 -7.72
C THR A 409 7.64 21.28 -8.60
N LYS A 410 6.70 22.02 -9.26
CA LYS A 410 7.06 23.27 -9.93
C LYS A 410 7.32 24.38 -8.91
N SER A 411 8.25 25.27 -9.23
CA SER A 411 8.65 26.39 -8.37
C SER A 411 7.48 27.30 -7.95
N ASP A 412 6.44 27.41 -8.77
CA ASP A 412 5.23 28.19 -8.47
C ASP A 412 4.48 27.69 -7.22
N PHE A 413 4.58 26.41 -6.91
CA PHE A 413 3.89 25.77 -5.77
C PHE A 413 4.76 25.62 -4.53
N TYR A 414 6.02 26.06 -4.58
CA TYR A 414 6.97 25.96 -3.48
C TYR A 414 6.44 26.52 -2.15
N GLY A 415 5.97 27.79 -2.15
CA GLY A 415 5.49 28.47 -0.94
C GLY A 415 4.28 27.76 -0.30
N PRO A 416 3.21 27.46 -1.06
CA PRO A 416 2.06 26.71 -0.54
C PRO A 416 2.40 25.33 0.01
N ILE A 417 3.33 24.60 -0.62
CA ILE A 417 3.76 23.27 -0.16
C ILE A 417 4.60 23.37 1.11
N MET A 418 5.52 24.35 1.19
CA MET A 418 6.24 24.60 2.44
C MET A 418 5.29 24.87 3.60
N LYS A 419 4.26 25.70 3.38
CA LYS A 419 3.26 25.97 4.41
C LYS A 419 2.54 24.70 4.83
N LEU A 420 2.10 23.86 3.88
CA LEU A 420 1.47 22.58 4.18
C LEU A 420 2.38 21.70 5.06
N CYS A 421 3.65 21.56 4.69
CA CYS A 421 4.61 20.76 5.47
C CYS A 421 4.82 21.34 6.88
N MET A 422 4.92 22.66 7.02
CA MET A 422 5.04 23.31 8.34
C MET A 422 3.78 23.11 9.19
N ASP A 423 2.58 23.25 8.60
CA ASP A 423 1.31 23.02 9.29
C ASP A 423 1.18 21.55 9.77
N LYS A 424 1.91 20.63 9.13
CA LYS A 424 2.03 19.21 9.47
C LYS A 424 3.28 18.88 10.31
N ARG A 425 3.80 19.83 11.05
CA ARG A 425 4.97 19.70 11.93
C ARG A 425 6.26 19.27 11.23
N GLY A 426 6.34 19.51 9.90
CA GLY A 426 7.48 19.12 9.09
C GLY A 426 8.67 20.05 9.29
N THR A 427 9.87 19.47 9.26
CA THR A 427 11.15 20.17 9.28
C THR A 427 11.82 20.06 7.92
N LEU A 428 12.12 21.20 7.28
CA LEU A 428 12.86 21.21 6.01
C LEU A 428 14.29 20.77 6.26
N ILE A 429 14.72 19.73 5.57
CA ILE A 429 16.08 19.21 5.63
C ILE A 429 16.93 19.77 4.50
N GLY A 430 16.36 19.90 3.32
CA GLY A 430 17.05 20.44 2.16
C GLY A 430 16.13 20.77 1.01
N GLN A 431 16.65 21.54 0.09
CA GLN A 431 16.00 21.84 -1.17
C GLN A 431 17.02 21.80 -2.30
N HIS A 432 16.62 21.28 -3.44
CA HIS A 432 17.45 21.21 -4.63
C HIS A 432 16.63 21.60 -5.87
N TYR A 433 17.18 22.46 -6.72
CA TYR A 433 16.56 22.81 -7.99
C TYR A 433 17.05 21.81 -9.04
N ILE A 434 16.13 20.94 -9.50
CA ILE A 434 16.40 19.99 -10.59
C ILE A 434 16.54 20.75 -11.91
N THR A 435 15.63 21.73 -12.11
CA THR A 435 15.66 22.68 -13.22
C THR A 435 15.27 24.08 -12.73
N THR A 436 15.27 25.07 -13.61
CA THR A 436 14.85 26.45 -13.28
C THR A 436 13.41 26.56 -12.79
N ASP A 437 12.52 25.63 -13.21
CA ASP A 437 11.09 25.61 -12.89
C ASP A 437 10.68 24.44 -11.98
N ARG A 438 11.61 23.54 -11.62
CA ARG A 438 11.35 22.37 -10.77
C ARG A 438 12.26 22.33 -9.55
N VAL A 439 11.65 22.08 -8.40
CA VAL A 439 12.34 21.99 -7.11
C VAL A 439 11.99 20.69 -6.41
N GLU A 440 13.01 20.09 -5.84
CA GLU A 440 12.93 19.00 -4.89
C GLU A 440 13.02 19.55 -3.47
N LEU A 441 12.11 19.11 -2.61
CA LEU A 441 12.02 19.46 -1.20
C LEU A 441 12.13 18.21 -0.35
N ASN A 442 13.08 18.18 0.55
CA ASN A 442 13.27 17.09 1.50
C ASN A 442 12.83 17.53 2.90
N TYR A 443 11.83 16.85 3.46
CA TYR A 443 11.26 17.13 4.77
C TYR A 443 11.33 15.92 5.68
N ASP A 444 11.61 16.16 6.97
CA ASP A 444 11.25 15.21 8.02
C ASP A 444 9.85 15.53 8.51
N LEU A 445 8.93 14.56 8.41
CA LEU A 445 7.53 14.68 8.80
C LEU A 445 7.14 13.55 9.76
N PRO A 446 6.30 13.80 10.77
CA PRO A 446 5.68 12.72 11.53
C PRO A 446 4.74 11.92 10.62
N LEU A 447 4.88 10.59 10.60
CA LEU A 447 4.03 9.74 9.76
C LEU A 447 2.55 9.91 10.09
N SER A 448 2.21 10.12 11.36
CA SER A 448 0.83 10.37 11.82
C SER A 448 0.16 11.57 11.14
N GLU A 449 0.91 12.59 10.73
CA GLU A 449 0.37 13.78 10.05
C GLU A 449 0.20 13.57 8.54
N VAL A 450 0.85 12.55 7.99
CA VAL A 450 0.83 12.24 6.56
C VAL A 450 -0.29 11.27 6.21
N VAL A 451 -0.57 10.32 7.11
CA VAL A 451 -1.51 9.20 6.90
C VAL A 451 -2.93 9.66 6.54
N PHE A 452 -3.41 10.83 6.97
CA PHE A 452 -4.82 11.19 6.76
C PHE A 452 -5.11 11.93 5.45
N ASP A 453 -4.59 13.14 5.30
CA ASP A 453 -5.03 14.08 4.27
C ASP A 453 -3.90 14.78 3.51
N PHE A 454 -2.66 14.43 3.84
CA PHE A 454 -1.49 15.14 3.32
C PHE A 454 -1.37 15.02 1.79
N TYR A 455 -1.52 13.80 1.27
CA TYR A 455 -1.38 13.54 -0.17
C TYR A 455 -2.45 14.26 -0.99
N ASP A 456 -3.69 14.21 -0.54
CA ASP A 456 -4.81 14.88 -1.22
C ASP A 456 -4.64 16.40 -1.21
N LYS A 457 -4.21 16.96 -0.07
CA LYS A 457 -3.89 18.39 0.04
C LYS A 457 -2.70 18.78 -0.83
N LEU A 458 -1.65 17.97 -0.84
CA LEU A 458 -0.48 18.18 -1.69
C LEU A 458 -0.88 18.22 -3.16
N LYS A 459 -1.67 17.24 -3.60
CA LYS A 459 -2.20 17.15 -4.96
C LYS A 459 -3.09 18.35 -5.32
N SER A 460 -3.97 18.75 -4.41
CA SER A 460 -4.87 19.89 -4.61
C SER A 460 -4.10 21.22 -4.72
N ILE A 461 -3.18 21.48 -3.79
CA ILE A 461 -2.38 22.72 -3.74
C ILE A 461 -1.49 22.83 -4.98
N SER A 462 -0.91 21.74 -5.42
CA SER A 462 -0.01 21.69 -6.57
C SER A 462 -0.74 21.51 -7.90
N LYS A 463 -2.07 21.43 -7.92
CA LYS A 463 -2.87 21.10 -9.11
C LYS A 463 -2.42 19.82 -9.81
N GLY A 464 -1.95 18.84 -9.04
CA GLY A 464 -1.43 17.58 -9.54
C GLY A 464 0.03 17.60 -10.02
N TYR A 465 0.74 18.74 -9.90
CA TYR A 465 2.15 18.85 -10.32
C TYR A 465 3.16 18.41 -9.27
N ALA A 466 2.75 18.12 -8.04
CA ALA A 466 3.67 17.59 -7.03
C ALA A 466 3.63 16.08 -7.00
N SER A 467 4.79 15.46 -7.05
CA SER A 467 5.00 14.06 -6.70
C SER A 467 5.53 13.95 -5.27
N PHE A 468 5.22 12.84 -4.62
CA PHE A 468 5.55 12.59 -3.23
C PHE A 468 6.04 11.17 -3.07
N ASP A 469 7.15 11.01 -2.38
CA ASP A 469 7.70 9.74 -1.95
C ASP A 469 8.28 9.87 -0.54
N TYR A 470 8.40 8.77 0.20
CA TYR A 470 8.94 8.80 1.55
C TYR A 470 9.51 7.46 2.00
N HIS A 471 10.40 7.50 2.96
CA HIS A 471 10.83 6.32 3.71
C HIS A 471 10.82 6.63 5.21
N VAL A 472 10.59 5.60 6.00
CA VAL A 472 10.60 5.72 7.47
C VAL A 472 12.03 5.84 7.95
N THR A 473 12.26 6.75 8.90
CA THR A 473 13.60 7.02 9.44
C THR A 473 13.73 6.53 10.88
N ASP A 474 13.26 7.30 11.82
CA ASP A 474 13.46 7.10 13.27
C ASP A 474 12.17 7.34 14.05
N PHE A 475 12.19 7.06 15.33
CA PHE A 475 11.16 7.47 16.27
C PHE A 475 11.66 8.66 17.06
N ARG A 476 10.79 9.67 17.26
CA ARG A 476 11.14 10.90 17.99
C ARG A 476 10.09 11.21 19.05
N PRO A 477 10.54 11.71 20.23
CA PRO A 477 9.62 12.12 21.28
C PRO A 477 8.63 13.19 20.82
N ALA A 478 7.35 13.01 21.17
CA ALA A 478 6.29 13.96 20.82
C ALA A 478 5.27 14.10 21.97
N ARG A 479 4.66 15.28 22.06
CA ARG A 479 3.58 15.58 23.01
C ARG A 479 2.25 15.05 22.49
N LEU A 480 2.05 13.75 22.60
CA LEU A 480 0.84 13.07 22.11
C LEU A 480 -0.17 12.91 23.24
N VAL A 481 -1.44 13.09 22.90
CA VAL A 481 -2.58 12.88 23.80
C VAL A 481 -3.59 11.94 23.15
N LYS A 482 -4.25 11.14 23.99
CA LYS A 482 -5.38 10.33 23.53
C LYS A 482 -6.62 11.21 23.44
N LEU A 483 -7.17 11.31 22.24
CA LEU A 483 -8.43 11.98 21.97
C LEU A 483 -9.54 10.93 21.89
N ASP A 484 -10.43 10.96 22.86
CA ASP A 484 -11.61 10.09 22.90
C ASP A 484 -12.85 10.82 22.38
N ILE A 485 -13.64 10.13 21.58
CA ILE A 485 -14.97 10.62 21.14
C ILE A 485 -16.04 9.95 22.02
N LEU A 486 -16.85 10.78 22.68
CA LEU A 486 -17.90 10.32 23.55
C LEU A 486 -19.27 10.57 22.92
N LEU A 487 -20.12 9.57 22.93
CA LEU A 487 -21.52 9.67 22.50
C LEU A 487 -22.43 9.53 23.73
N ASN A 488 -23.07 10.63 24.12
CA ASN A 488 -23.84 10.72 25.38
C ASN A 488 -23.04 10.43 26.66
N GLY A 489 -21.72 10.56 26.60
CA GLY A 489 -20.81 10.25 27.70
C GLY A 489 -20.15 8.89 27.62
N ASP A 490 -20.61 8.01 26.74
CA ASP A 490 -20.01 6.69 26.51
C ASP A 490 -18.91 6.79 25.44
N PRO A 491 -17.73 6.23 25.67
CA PRO A 491 -16.64 6.29 24.71
C PRO A 491 -16.91 5.43 23.47
N ALA A 492 -16.71 6.01 22.29
CA ALA A 492 -16.68 5.31 21.01
C ALA A 492 -15.22 5.00 20.66
N ASP A 493 -14.70 3.91 21.20
CA ASP A 493 -13.29 3.49 21.10
C ASP A 493 -12.79 3.38 19.66
N ALA A 494 -13.64 2.97 18.72
CA ALA A 494 -13.33 2.91 17.29
C ALA A 494 -13.03 4.29 16.65
N LEU A 495 -13.39 5.39 17.32
CA LEU A 495 -13.15 6.77 16.90
C LEU A 495 -12.04 7.45 17.71
N SER A 496 -11.45 6.75 18.68
CA SER A 496 -10.32 7.26 19.46
C SER A 496 -9.04 7.30 18.64
N THR A 497 -8.22 8.33 18.83
CA THR A 497 -6.95 8.48 18.15
C THR A 497 -5.88 9.10 19.06
N LEU A 498 -4.60 8.84 18.75
CA LEU A 498 -3.48 9.56 19.33
C LEU A 498 -3.14 10.74 18.41
N ILE A 499 -3.08 11.93 18.97
CA ILE A 499 -2.84 13.17 18.23
C ILE A 499 -1.92 14.10 19.02
N HIS A 500 -1.18 14.96 18.31
CA HIS A 500 -0.36 15.97 18.95
C HIS A 500 -1.24 16.97 19.72
N GLU A 501 -0.83 17.35 20.94
CA GLU A 501 -1.59 18.19 21.85
C GLU A 501 -2.06 19.51 21.19
N ASP A 502 -1.20 20.15 20.40
CA ASP A 502 -1.50 21.42 19.74
C ASP A 502 -2.63 21.30 18.69
N HIS A 503 -2.83 20.13 18.07
CA HIS A 503 -3.86 19.88 17.04
C HIS A 503 -5.14 19.26 17.61
N ALA A 504 -5.13 18.81 18.86
CA ALA A 504 -6.21 18.01 19.45
C ALA A 504 -7.55 18.77 19.49
N TYR A 505 -7.55 20.06 19.76
CA TYR A 505 -8.77 20.88 19.82
C TYR A 505 -9.43 21.02 18.44
N ASP A 506 -8.67 21.42 17.43
CA ASP A 506 -9.20 21.67 16.09
C ASP A 506 -9.68 20.38 15.44
N PHE A 507 -8.93 19.30 15.59
CA PHE A 507 -9.29 17.97 15.10
C PHE A 507 -10.54 17.45 15.82
N GLY A 508 -10.61 17.51 17.15
CA GLY A 508 -11.77 17.09 17.93
C GLY A 508 -13.04 17.87 17.59
N ARG A 509 -12.91 19.18 17.33
CA ARG A 509 -14.02 20.03 16.89
C ARG A 509 -14.53 19.63 15.50
N LYS A 510 -13.63 19.41 14.54
CA LYS A 510 -13.97 18.97 13.19
C LYS A 510 -14.70 17.62 13.21
N ILE A 511 -14.20 16.65 13.97
CA ILE A 511 -14.86 15.34 14.14
C ILE A 511 -16.26 15.51 14.72
N CYS A 512 -16.43 16.28 15.81
CA CYS A 512 -17.73 16.49 16.43
C CYS A 512 -18.74 17.12 15.46
N LEU A 513 -18.32 18.08 14.65
CA LEU A 513 -19.17 18.71 13.62
C LEU A 513 -19.60 17.70 12.56
N LYS A 514 -18.64 16.93 12.03
CA LYS A 514 -18.90 15.94 10.97
C LYS A 514 -19.79 14.80 11.46
N LEU A 515 -19.55 14.29 12.65
CA LEU A 515 -20.42 13.27 13.27
C LEU A 515 -21.83 13.78 13.54
N LYS A 516 -21.99 15.04 13.94
CA LYS A 516 -23.30 15.67 14.11
C LYS A 516 -24.14 15.63 12.83
N ASP A 517 -23.52 15.85 11.68
CA ASP A 517 -24.21 15.87 10.38
C ASP A 517 -24.51 14.46 9.87
N LEU A 518 -23.69 13.47 10.20
CA LEU A 518 -23.79 12.09 9.72
C LEU A 518 -24.65 11.20 10.61
N ILE A 519 -24.64 11.42 11.94
CA ILE A 519 -25.46 10.63 12.86
C ILE A 519 -26.95 11.01 12.68
N PRO A 520 -27.82 10.05 12.33
CA PRO A 520 -29.24 10.34 12.12
C PRO A 520 -29.89 10.77 13.43
N ARG A 521 -30.85 11.71 13.32
CA ARG A 521 -31.64 12.16 14.48
C ARG A 521 -32.44 11.00 15.06
N GLN A 522 -32.26 10.77 16.35
CA GLN A 522 -32.97 9.74 17.10
C GLN A 522 -34.07 10.35 18.00
N GLN A 523 -34.71 9.52 18.81
CA GLN A 523 -35.79 9.95 19.68
C GLN A 523 -35.31 10.81 20.88
N PHE A 524 -33.98 10.90 21.08
CA PHE A 524 -33.32 11.67 22.13
C PHE A 524 -32.16 12.48 21.55
N ASP A 525 -31.76 13.52 22.28
CA ASP A 525 -30.57 14.31 21.88
C ASP A 525 -29.30 13.50 22.10
N ILE A 526 -28.41 13.49 21.10
CA ILE A 526 -27.12 12.82 21.19
C ILE A 526 -26.04 13.90 21.36
N ALA A 527 -25.34 13.87 22.49
CA ALA A 527 -24.17 14.70 22.72
C ALA A 527 -22.96 14.01 22.10
N VAL A 528 -22.36 14.62 21.10
CA VAL A 528 -21.07 14.22 20.50
C VAL A 528 -20.00 15.07 21.14
N GLN A 529 -19.03 14.46 21.81
CA GLN A 529 -18.02 15.18 22.60
C GLN A 529 -16.62 14.63 22.28
N ALA A 530 -15.66 15.52 22.15
CA ALA A 530 -14.26 15.17 22.09
C ALA A 530 -13.61 15.45 23.46
N ALA A 531 -12.88 14.50 24.00
CA ALA A 531 -12.30 14.59 25.33
C ALA A 531 -10.82 14.12 25.34
N ILE A 532 -10.03 14.75 26.19
CA ILE A 532 -8.67 14.31 26.55
C ILE A 532 -8.72 13.91 28.02
N GLY A 533 -8.67 12.60 28.30
CA GLY A 533 -8.92 12.08 29.62
C GLY A 533 -10.31 12.50 30.13
N ALA A 534 -10.38 13.18 31.28
CA ALA A 534 -11.63 13.67 31.84
C ALA A 534 -12.10 15.04 31.28
N LYS A 535 -11.26 15.73 30.50
CA LYS A 535 -11.54 17.09 30.02
C LYS A 535 -12.20 17.04 28.64
N ILE A 536 -13.45 17.51 28.56
CA ILE A 536 -14.14 17.72 27.29
C ILE A 536 -13.59 19.00 26.64
N ILE A 537 -13.06 18.88 25.41
CA ILE A 537 -12.46 19.97 24.64
C ILE A 537 -13.40 20.51 23.57
N ALA A 538 -14.28 19.66 23.00
CA ALA A 538 -15.28 20.09 22.02
C ALA A 538 -16.60 19.34 22.25
N ARG A 539 -17.70 19.97 21.87
CA ARG A 539 -19.05 19.37 22.02
C ARG A 539 -19.99 19.88 20.96
N GLU A 540 -20.70 18.96 20.33
CA GLU A 540 -21.82 19.21 19.44
C GLU A 540 -23.05 18.37 19.86
N THR A 541 -24.22 18.70 19.34
CA THR A 541 -25.45 17.99 19.70
C THR A 541 -26.29 17.69 18.47
N VAL A 542 -26.55 16.41 18.24
CA VAL A 542 -27.56 15.95 17.26
C VAL A 542 -28.93 16.06 17.92
N ARG A 543 -29.75 16.99 17.43
CA ARG A 543 -31.05 17.23 18.00
C ARG A 543 -32.02 16.08 17.72
N GLN A 544 -32.81 15.71 18.70
CA GLN A 544 -33.86 14.68 18.61
C GLN A 544 -34.91 14.99 17.54
N VAL A 545 -35.58 13.95 17.05
CA VAL A 545 -36.80 14.09 16.26
C VAL A 545 -37.89 14.62 17.20
N ARG A 546 -38.44 15.79 16.91
CA ARG A 546 -39.53 16.38 17.67
C ARG A 546 -40.88 15.92 17.11
N LYS A 547 -41.65 15.19 17.90
CA LYS A 547 -43.08 14.94 17.65
C LYS A 547 -43.88 15.96 18.44
N ASP A 548 -44.69 16.76 17.78
CA ASP A 548 -45.58 17.70 18.47
C ASP A 548 -46.73 16.90 19.11
N VAL A 549 -46.57 16.61 20.41
CA VAL A 549 -47.57 15.88 21.19
C VAL A 549 -48.74 16.77 21.58
N THR A 550 -48.63 18.10 21.36
CA THR A 550 -49.65 19.10 21.68
C THR A 550 -50.52 19.47 20.49
N ALA A 551 -50.17 19.06 19.27
CA ALA A 551 -50.88 19.40 18.02
C ALA A 551 -52.38 19.05 18.04
N LYS A 552 -52.77 18.00 18.79
CA LYS A 552 -54.18 17.57 18.93
C LYS A 552 -54.90 18.19 20.15
N CYS A 553 -54.23 19.11 20.89
CA CYS A 553 -54.84 19.79 22.03
C CYS A 553 -55.53 21.08 21.57
N TYR A 554 -56.80 21.00 21.19
CA TYR A 554 -57.63 22.15 20.88
C TYR A 554 -58.07 22.83 22.19
N GLY A 555 -57.94 24.18 22.26
CA GLY A 555 -58.38 24.98 23.40
C GLY A 555 -57.33 25.21 24.49
N GLY A 556 -57.58 26.12 25.39
CA GLY A 556 -56.67 26.68 26.38
C GLY A 556 -56.31 25.81 27.58
N ASP A 557 -56.41 24.47 27.51
CA ASP A 557 -56.02 23.58 28.62
C ASP A 557 -54.49 23.50 28.78
N VAL A 558 -53.97 24.47 29.48
CA VAL A 558 -52.53 24.60 29.78
C VAL A 558 -52.05 23.42 30.63
N THR A 559 -52.89 22.88 31.52
CA THR A 559 -52.55 21.77 32.42
C THR A 559 -52.33 20.47 31.66
N ARG A 560 -53.19 20.18 30.67
CA ARG A 560 -53.07 18.99 29.82
C ARG A 560 -51.86 19.07 28.90
N LYS A 561 -51.59 20.24 28.31
CA LYS A 561 -50.39 20.48 27.50
C LYS A 561 -49.12 20.25 28.32
N ARG A 562 -49.06 20.78 29.54
CA ARG A 562 -47.93 20.61 30.45
C ARG A 562 -47.70 19.15 30.83
N LYS A 563 -48.75 18.40 31.20
CA LYS A 563 -48.66 16.96 31.50
C LYS A 563 -48.18 16.13 30.31
N LEU A 564 -48.60 16.44 29.08
CA LEU A 564 -48.14 15.76 27.88
C LEU A 564 -46.67 16.03 27.60
N LEU A 565 -46.20 17.26 27.77
CA LEU A 565 -44.79 17.64 27.64
C LEU A 565 -43.92 16.99 28.72
N GLU A 566 -44.41 16.90 29.97
CA GLU A 566 -43.71 16.22 31.07
C GLU A 566 -43.59 14.73 30.81
N LYS A 567 -44.65 14.04 30.38
CA LYS A 567 -44.63 12.63 29.99
C LYS A 567 -43.69 12.38 28.80
N GLN A 568 -43.67 13.29 27.83
CA GLN A 568 -42.73 13.21 26.71
C GLN A 568 -41.28 13.35 27.19
N LYS A 569 -41.01 14.28 28.12
CA LYS A 569 -39.67 14.49 28.71
C LYS A 569 -39.21 13.26 29.50
N GLU A 570 -40.11 12.67 30.29
CA GLU A 570 -39.80 11.44 31.05
C GLU A 570 -39.57 10.23 30.16
N GLY A 571 -40.40 10.03 29.14
CA GLY A 571 -40.24 8.97 28.14
C GLY A 571 -38.91 9.09 27.41
N LYS A 572 -38.51 10.31 27.02
CA LYS A 572 -37.22 10.58 26.39
C LYS A 572 -36.01 10.33 27.32
N LYS A 573 -36.17 10.67 28.62
CA LYS A 573 -35.14 10.37 29.63
C LYS A 573 -34.94 8.86 29.79
N ARG A 574 -36.02 8.07 29.81
CA ARG A 574 -35.94 6.60 29.84
C ARG A 574 -35.30 6.03 28.57
N MET A 575 -35.72 6.51 27.39
CA MET A 575 -35.12 6.07 26.11
C MET A 575 -33.63 6.35 26.02
N ARG A 576 -33.18 7.49 26.55
CA ARG A 576 -31.75 7.82 26.63
C ARG A 576 -30.94 6.88 27.54
N GLN A 577 -31.58 6.34 28.60
CA GLN A 577 -30.94 5.41 29.53
C GLN A 577 -30.83 3.97 28.98
N ILE A 578 -31.69 3.61 28.03
CA ILE A 578 -31.82 2.23 27.51
C ILE A 578 -31.29 2.13 26.07
N GLY A 579 -31.26 3.24 25.33
CA GLY A 579 -30.92 3.24 23.91
C GLY A 579 -29.40 3.41 23.67
N THR A 580 -28.82 2.47 22.99
CA THR A 580 -27.47 2.64 22.38
C THR A 580 -27.57 3.59 21.20
N VAL A 581 -26.58 4.47 21.05
CA VAL A 581 -26.49 5.37 19.90
C VAL A 581 -26.07 4.56 18.67
N GLN A 582 -26.95 4.50 17.66
CA GLN A 582 -26.59 3.89 16.39
C GLN A 582 -25.73 4.85 15.57
N VAL A 583 -24.48 4.47 15.34
CA VAL A 583 -23.53 5.20 14.48
C VAL A 583 -23.51 4.51 13.12
N PRO A 584 -23.87 5.20 12.03
CA PRO A 584 -23.82 4.60 10.71
C PRO A 584 -22.37 4.38 10.25
N GLN A 585 -22.14 3.36 9.42
CA GLN A 585 -20.83 3.04 8.86
C GLN A 585 -20.19 4.25 8.16
N SER A 586 -20.99 5.04 7.45
CA SER A 586 -20.55 6.28 6.80
C SER A 586 -19.92 7.29 7.77
N ALA A 587 -20.27 7.27 9.05
CA ALA A 587 -19.68 8.16 10.05
C ALA A 587 -18.23 7.77 10.38
N PHE A 588 -17.89 6.49 10.40
CA PHE A 588 -16.52 6.02 10.60
C PHE A 588 -15.66 6.37 9.39
N MET A 589 -16.15 6.13 8.18
CA MET A 589 -15.45 6.46 6.92
C MET A 589 -15.25 7.97 6.74
N ALA A 590 -16.20 8.78 7.19
CA ALA A 590 -16.13 10.23 7.04
C ALA A 590 -15.12 10.89 7.98
N VAL A 591 -14.80 10.25 9.11
CA VAL A 591 -13.71 10.70 9.99
C VAL A 591 -12.34 10.55 9.32
N LEU A 592 -12.20 9.61 8.36
CA LEU A 592 -10.99 9.44 7.56
C LEU A 592 -10.77 10.58 6.55
N LYS A 593 -11.84 11.29 6.16
CA LYS A 593 -11.83 12.38 5.17
C LYS A 593 -12.23 13.69 5.83
N LEU A 594 -11.43 14.15 6.82
CA LEU A 594 -11.61 15.46 7.44
C LEU A 594 -10.98 16.52 6.54
N ASP A 595 -11.83 17.30 5.86
CA ASP A 595 -11.42 18.48 5.07
C ASP A 595 -10.87 19.61 5.96
#